data_9850ce3609db184dd93ed50acfb206b1
#
_entry.id   9850ce3609db184dd93ed50acfb206b1
#
_cell.length_a   1.000
_cell.length_b   1.000
_cell.length_c   1.000
_cell.angle_alpha   90.00
_cell.angle_beta   90.00
_cell.angle_gamma   90.00
#
_symmetry.space_group_name_H-M   'P 1'
#
loop_
_entity.id
_entity.type
_entity.pdbx_description
1 polymer ?
#
loop_
_entity_poly.entity_id
_entity_poly.type
_entity_poly.pdbx_seq_one_letter_code
_entity_poly.pdbx_strand_id
1 'polypeptide(L)'
;LSRGLGDVYKRQTVRYLHSLRYFGPVARGVIEIAGGLSILLVLTGIYLWWPRGQAGGVVTVRGAPAKRVFWRDTHAVLGVVLGGFIVFLAITGMPWSGVWGAQVNAWANGTNFGYPSGVRVDIPMSQVKLSEEGTTTWSLDQAQVPLSAPPATAAPVPIGIDDAVAEFDRLGLHAGYAVNIPSGPTGVYTGSVYPNDLAQQRVVHLDQYTGAPLLDMSYADYGPLGRWLEFGINVHMGQQFGLLNQLLLLAVCIGNVALAVSAGIMWWKRRPAGSMGVPPLPGQRGAFAGILVILAIGGIVFPLVGAALVTMLAMDILVVRLTRAMRRRRTSPSAT
;
A
#
# COMPACT_ATOMS: atom_id res chain seq x y z
N LEU A 1 -4.94 22.91 22.26
CA LEU A 1 -4.48 23.05 20.85
C LEU A 1 -3.11 22.40 20.60
N SER A 2 -2.11 22.53 21.48
CA SER A 2 -0.75 21.99 21.25
C SER A 2 -0.66 20.45 21.25
N ARG A 3 -1.53 19.74 22.00
CA ARG A 3 -1.52 18.26 22.01
C ARG A 3 -2.01 17.65 20.70
N GLY A 4 -2.99 18.25 20.03
CA GLY A 4 -3.51 17.75 18.76
C GLY A 4 -2.51 17.83 17.60
N LEU A 5 -1.76 18.94 17.47
CA LEU A 5 -0.74 19.11 16.41
C LEU A 5 0.43 18.13 16.55
N GLY A 6 0.86 17.84 17.79
CA GLY A 6 1.93 16.87 18.04
C GLY A 6 1.55 15.45 17.61
N ASP A 7 0.30 15.05 17.82
CA ASP A 7 -0.18 13.71 17.45
C ASP A 7 -0.39 13.57 15.94
N VAL A 8 -0.87 14.61 15.26
CA VAL A 8 -0.96 14.64 13.78
C VAL A 8 0.42 14.50 13.15
N TYR A 9 1.40 15.28 13.63
CA TYR A 9 2.77 15.21 13.13
C TYR A 9 3.39 13.82 13.31
N LYS A 10 3.23 13.21 14.49
CA LYS A 10 3.76 11.87 14.76
C LYS A 10 3.15 10.81 13.84
N ARG A 11 1.83 10.83 13.66
CA ARG A 11 1.14 9.89 12.77
C ARG A 11 1.60 10.06 11.31
N GLN A 12 1.75 11.29 10.84
CA GLN A 12 2.23 11.59 9.50
C GLN A 12 3.66 11.10 9.29
N THR A 13 4.56 11.33 10.27
CA THR A 13 5.95 10.86 10.22
C THR A 13 6.02 9.34 10.09
N VAL A 14 5.27 8.59 10.92
CA VAL A 14 5.23 7.14 10.84
C VAL A 14 4.69 6.64 9.50
N ARG A 15 3.62 7.26 8.99
CA ARG A 15 3.07 6.94 7.66
C ARG A 15 4.07 7.16 6.54
N TYR A 16 4.79 8.28 6.53
CA TYR A 16 5.78 8.60 5.51
C TYR A 16 6.99 7.67 5.58
N LEU A 17 7.38 7.26 6.79
CA LEU A 17 8.42 6.27 6.98
C LEU A 17 7.98 4.89 6.49
N HIS A 18 6.77 4.44 6.86
CA HIS A 18 6.21 3.15 6.44
C HIS A 18 6.05 3.05 4.92
N SER A 19 5.57 4.11 4.27
CA SER A 19 5.41 4.17 2.81
C SER A 19 6.68 4.56 2.06
N LEU A 20 7.81 4.75 2.75
CA LEU A 20 9.09 5.23 2.22
C LEU A 20 8.97 6.57 1.45
N ARG A 21 7.95 7.37 1.73
CA ARG A 21 7.67 8.63 1.01
C ARG A 21 8.77 9.66 1.20
N TYR A 22 9.48 9.66 2.35
CA TYR A 22 10.63 10.54 2.59
C TYR A 22 11.82 10.28 1.65
N PHE A 23 11.91 9.09 1.06
CA PHE A 23 13.04 8.66 0.25
C PHE A 23 12.79 8.76 -1.26
N GLY A 24 11.68 9.38 -1.64
CA GLY A 24 11.35 9.66 -3.04
C GLY A 24 10.69 8.52 -3.82
N PRO A 25 10.49 8.71 -5.14
CA PRO A 25 9.67 7.80 -5.96
C PRO A 25 10.26 6.39 -6.09
N VAL A 26 11.59 6.28 -6.17
CA VAL A 26 12.26 4.96 -6.25
C VAL A 26 12.00 4.12 -5.01
N ALA A 27 12.11 4.73 -3.83
CA ALA A 27 11.84 4.03 -2.57
C ALA A 27 10.37 3.62 -2.44
N ARG A 28 9.44 4.41 -2.97
CA ARG A 28 8.03 4.01 -3.09
C ARG A 28 7.84 2.79 -3.98
N GLY A 29 8.63 2.63 -5.03
CA GLY A 29 8.66 1.41 -5.82
C GLY A 29 9.13 0.19 -5.02
N VAL A 30 10.10 0.36 -4.13
CA VAL A 30 10.58 -0.73 -3.26
C VAL A 30 9.48 -1.23 -2.33
N ILE A 31 8.67 -0.35 -1.71
CA ILE A 31 7.58 -0.79 -0.84
C ILE A 31 6.47 -1.50 -1.63
N GLU A 32 6.21 -1.08 -2.87
CA GLU A 32 5.27 -1.76 -3.76
C GLU A 32 5.76 -3.16 -4.12
N ILE A 33 7.05 -3.31 -4.45
CA ILE A 33 7.68 -4.63 -4.70
C ILE A 33 7.56 -5.49 -3.43
N ALA A 34 7.84 -4.96 -2.25
CA ALA A 34 7.73 -5.69 -0.98
C ALA A 34 6.30 -6.17 -0.72
N GLY A 35 5.29 -5.34 -0.96
CA GLY A 35 3.87 -5.70 -0.85
C GLY A 35 3.49 -6.83 -1.80
N GLY A 36 3.83 -6.71 -3.08
CA GLY A 36 3.53 -7.73 -4.08
C GLY A 36 4.29 -9.04 -3.84
N LEU A 37 5.57 -8.99 -3.46
CA LEU A 37 6.33 -10.18 -3.06
C LEU A 37 5.73 -10.85 -1.82
N SER A 38 5.19 -10.09 -0.86
CA SER A 38 4.52 -10.65 0.31
C SER A 38 3.29 -11.46 -0.09
N ILE A 39 2.49 -10.98 -1.04
CA ILE A 39 1.36 -11.73 -1.62
C ILE A 39 1.87 -13.03 -2.26
N LEU A 40 2.89 -12.96 -3.11
CA LEU A 40 3.44 -14.14 -3.78
C LEU A 40 4.05 -15.15 -2.80
N LEU A 41 4.70 -14.68 -1.72
CA LEU A 41 5.22 -15.55 -0.67
C LEU A 41 4.10 -16.28 0.07
N VAL A 42 2.98 -15.62 0.35
CA VAL A 42 1.81 -16.28 0.97
C VAL A 42 1.22 -17.31 0.00
N LEU A 43 0.99 -16.95 -1.27
CA LEU A 43 0.41 -17.87 -2.26
C LEU A 43 1.30 -19.09 -2.51
N THR A 44 2.60 -18.89 -2.70
CA THR A 44 3.55 -19.99 -2.86
C THR A 44 3.72 -20.79 -1.58
N GLY A 45 3.68 -20.14 -0.42
CA GLY A 45 3.72 -20.77 0.90
C GLY A 45 2.52 -21.70 1.12
N ILE A 46 1.30 -21.25 0.86
CA ILE A 46 0.08 -22.06 0.95
C ILE A 46 0.13 -23.20 -0.07
N TYR A 47 0.57 -22.94 -1.30
CA TYR A 47 0.71 -23.98 -2.33
C TYR A 47 1.65 -25.10 -1.89
N LEU A 48 2.79 -24.76 -1.27
CA LEU A 48 3.77 -25.73 -0.75
C LEU A 48 3.31 -26.42 0.53
N TRP A 49 2.57 -25.71 1.38
CA TRP A 49 2.04 -26.22 2.63
C TRP A 49 0.85 -27.16 2.40
N TRP A 50 0.08 -27.00 1.32
CA TRP A 50 -1.16 -27.74 1.08
C TRP A 50 -0.97 -29.23 1.35
N PRO A 51 -1.78 -29.83 2.26
CA PRO A 51 -1.59 -31.21 2.71
C PRO A 51 -1.86 -32.19 1.56
N ARG A 52 -0.83 -32.92 1.18
CA ARG A 52 -0.90 -33.98 0.15
C ARG A 52 -0.62 -35.31 0.80
N GLY A 53 -1.55 -35.80 1.63
CA GLY A 53 -1.45 -37.12 2.32
C GLY A 53 -0.52 -37.12 3.54
N GLN A 54 -0.24 -36.00 4.18
CA GLN A 54 0.56 -35.92 5.39
C GLN A 54 -0.31 -36.10 6.65
N ALA A 55 0.08 -37.00 7.55
CA ALA A 55 -0.64 -37.29 8.79
C ALA A 55 -0.34 -36.30 9.95
N GLY A 56 0.52 -35.28 9.76
CA GLY A 56 0.85 -34.32 10.83
C GLY A 56 1.75 -33.18 10.37
N GLY A 57 1.85 -32.10 11.18
CA GLY A 57 2.59 -30.87 10.85
C GLY A 57 1.88 -29.92 9.90
N VAL A 58 0.55 -30.08 9.78
CA VAL A 58 -0.33 -29.19 8.99
C VAL A 58 -0.73 -27.98 9.83
N VAL A 59 -1.29 -28.22 11.01
CA VAL A 59 -1.69 -27.22 12.01
C VAL A 59 -1.06 -27.46 13.38
N THR A 60 -0.06 -28.34 13.45
CA THR A 60 0.61 -28.72 14.69
C THR A 60 2.12 -28.53 14.57
N VAL A 61 2.76 -28.14 15.66
CA VAL A 61 4.22 -27.93 15.72
C VAL A 61 4.86 -29.16 16.34
N ARG A 62 5.74 -29.85 15.62
CA ARG A 62 6.42 -31.07 16.02
C ARG A 62 7.88 -30.85 16.40
N GLY A 63 8.36 -31.60 17.37
CA GLY A 63 9.76 -31.60 17.78
C GLY A 63 10.09 -30.47 18.76
N ALA A 64 11.40 -30.29 19.02
CA ALA A 64 11.92 -29.29 19.92
C ALA A 64 12.58 -28.13 19.16
N PRO A 65 12.76 -26.93 19.76
CA PRO A 65 13.35 -25.74 19.10
C PRO A 65 14.80 -25.99 18.55
N ALA A 66 15.48 -26.96 19.07
CA ALA A 66 16.81 -27.38 18.55
C ALA A 66 16.70 -27.98 17.13
N LYS A 67 15.57 -28.59 16.79
CA LYS A 67 15.36 -29.29 15.52
C LYS A 67 14.75 -28.37 14.45
N ARG A 68 15.15 -28.58 13.18
CA ARG A 68 14.63 -27.81 12.04
C ARG A 68 13.12 -28.02 11.83
N VAL A 69 12.59 -29.22 12.15
CA VAL A 69 11.18 -29.52 11.98
C VAL A 69 10.26 -28.61 12.82
N PHE A 70 10.68 -28.26 14.02
CA PHE A 70 9.98 -27.31 14.88
C PHE A 70 9.78 -25.96 14.17
N TRP A 71 10.85 -25.38 13.64
CA TRP A 71 10.78 -24.07 12.96
C TRP A 71 10.00 -24.12 11.65
N ARG A 72 10.08 -25.25 10.92
CA ARG A 72 9.28 -25.44 9.72
C ARG A 72 7.78 -25.46 10.04
N ASP A 73 7.38 -26.22 11.04
CA ASP A 73 5.98 -26.35 11.42
C ASP A 73 5.45 -25.05 12.04
N THR A 74 6.26 -24.37 12.87
CA THR A 74 5.96 -23.04 13.40
C THR A 74 5.76 -22.02 12.27
N HIS A 75 6.66 -21.98 11.30
CA HIS A 75 6.54 -21.09 10.14
C HIS A 75 5.29 -21.40 9.32
N ALA A 76 4.98 -22.66 9.09
CA ALA A 76 3.82 -23.08 8.33
C ALA A 76 2.52 -22.70 9.05
N VAL A 77 2.39 -22.98 10.34
CA VAL A 77 1.20 -22.64 11.14
C VAL A 77 1.01 -21.12 11.20
N LEU A 78 2.06 -20.36 11.52
CA LEU A 78 2.01 -18.91 11.52
C LEU A 78 1.67 -18.37 10.14
N GLY A 79 2.26 -18.93 9.08
CA GLY A 79 2.02 -18.51 7.69
C GLY A 79 0.57 -18.69 7.26
N VAL A 80 -0.07 -19.78 7.65
CA VAL A 80 -1.49 -20.03 7.36
C VAL A 80 -2.39 -19.07 8.14
N VAL A 81 -2.13 -18.89 9.44
CA VAL A 81 -2.94 -18.00 10.30
C VAL A 81 -2.80 -16.54 9.86
N LEU A 82 -1.57 -16.09 9.57
CA LEU A 82 -1.30 -14.70 9.23
C LEU A 82 -1.44 -14.40 7.73
N GLY A 83 -1.42 -15.42 6.87
CA GLY A 83 -1.41 -15.25 5.43
C GLY A 83 -2.56 -14.39 4.91
N GLY A 84 -3.77 -14.60 5.41
CA GLY A 84 -4.94 -13.79 5.06
C GLY A 84 -4.76 -12.31 5.45
N PHE A 85 -4.22 -12.04 6.64
CA PHE A 85 -3.94 -10.68 7.09
C PHE A 85 -2.83 -10.02 6.27
N ILE A 86 -1.77 -10.75 5.94
CA ILE A 86 -0.67 -10.24 5.11
C ILE A 86 -1.19 -9.85 3.72
N VAL A 87 -1.97 -10.72 3.09
CA VAL A 87 -2.59 -10.43 1.79
C VAL A 87 -3.54 -9.25 1.88
N PHE A 88 -4.41 -9.20 2.91
CA PHE A 88 -5.30 -8.08 3.14
C PHE A 88 -4.53 -6.76 3.29
N LEU A 89 -3.52 -6.71 4.14
CA LEU A 89 -2.71 -5.51 4.37
C LEU A 89 -1.95 -5.09 3.10
N ALA A 90 -1.42 -6.05 2.34
CA ALA A 90 -0.75 -5.74 1.07
C ALA A 90 -1.74 -5.18 0.04
N ILE A 91 -2.90 -5.81 -0.17
CA ILE A 91 -3.92 -5.37 -1.12
C ILE A 91 -4.50 -4.00 -0.73
N THR A 92 -4.76 -3.75 0.56
CA THR A 92 -5.28 -2.47 1.03
C THR A 92 -4.23 -1.36 1.08
N GLY A 93 -2.94 -1.69 1.11
CA GLY A 93 -1.84 -0.72 1.02
C GLY A 93 -1.43 -0.37 -0.42
N MET A 94 -1.57 -1.30 -1.36
CA MET A 94 -1.14 -1.14 -2.76
C MET A 94 -1.77 0.06 -3.50
N PRO A 95 -3.05 0.42 -3.32
CA PRO A 95 -3.64 1.59 -3.97
C PRO A 95 -2.90 2.90 -3.68
N TRP A 96 -2.13 2.94 -2.61
CA TRP A 96 -1.31 4.10 -2.23
C TRP A 96 0.18 3.97 -2.58
N SER A 97 0.54 2.94 -3.34
CA SER A 97 1.88 2.75 -3.89
C SER A 97 2.13 3.62 -5.15
N GLY A 98 3.23 3.36 -5.86
CA GLY A 98 3.61 4.10 -7.06
C GLY A 98 2.80 3.70 -8.30
N VAL A 99 3.19 2.61 -8.94
CA VAL A 99 2.63 2.16 -10.24
C VAL A 99 1.22 1.61 -10.08
N TRP A 100 1.02 0.68 -9.14
CA TRP A 100 -0.29 0.11 -8.84
C TRP A 100 -1.27 1.14 -8.31
N GLY A 101 -0.79 2.05 -7.44
CA GLY A 101 -1.60 3.13 -6.92
C GLY A 101 -2.13 4.03 -8.04
N ALA A 102 -1.28 4.44 -8.98
CA ALA A 102 -1.70 5.21 -10.14
C ALA A 102 -2.76 4.48 -10.97
N GLN A 103 -2.60 3.16 -11.19
CA GLN A 103 -3.56 2.36 -11.94
C GLN A 103 -4.91 2.22 -11.24
N VAL A 104 -4.91 1.93 -9.92
CA VAL A 104 -6.14 1.84 -9.12
C VAL A 104 -6.84 3.18 -9.07
N ASN A 105 -6.10 4.29 -8.90
CA ASN A 105 -6.68 5.63 -8.93
C ASN A 105 -7.29 5.96 -10.30
N ALA A 106 -6.65 5.56 -11.40
CA ALA A 106 -7.22 5.75 -12.74
C ALA A 106 -8.54 4.97 -12.93
N TRP A 107 -8.69 3.81 -12.31
CA TRP A 107 -9.93 3.04 -12.36
C TRP A 107 -11.00 3.57 -11.40
N ALA A 108 -10.60 4.09 -10.25
CA ALA A 108 -11.50 4.51 -9.19
C ALA A 108 -12.02 5.93 -9.40
N ASN A 109 -11.17 6.86 -9.84
CA ASN A 109 -11.55 8.27 -9.96
C ASN A 109 -12.35 8.51 -11.23
N GLY A 110 -13.37 9.37 -11.13
CA GLY A 110 -14.21 9.76 -12.25
C GLY A 110 -15.22 8.71 -12.67
N THR A 111 -15.47 7.69 -11.88
CA THR A 111 -16.43 6.63 -12.15
C THR A 111 -17.43 6.44 -11.02
N ASN A 112 -18.68 6.11 -11.36
CA ASN A 112 -19.70 5.78 -10.35
C ASN A 112 -19.39 4.48 -9.60
N PHE A 113 -18.44 3.70 -10.09
CA PHE A 113 -17.98 2.48 -9.44
C PHE A 113 -16.96 2.77 -8.33
N GLY A 114 -16.17 3.83 -8.49
CA GLY A 114 -15.17 4.27 -7.53
C GLY A 114 -15.56 5.55 -6.80
N TYR A 115 -14.78 6.59 -7.03
CA TYR A 115 -15.06 7.93 -6.52
C TYR A 115 -15.86 8.70 -7.57
N PRO A 116 -16.98 9.33 -7.18
CA PRO A 116 -17.77 10.09 -8.14
C PRO A 116 -16.88 11.16 -8.78
N SER A 117 -16.98 11.29 -10.09
CA SER A 117 -16.40 12.45 -10.74
C SER A 117 -17.14 13.69 -10.22
N GLY A 118 -16.41 14.70 -9.73
CA GLY A 118 -16.96 16.02 -9.49
C GLY A 118 -17.63 16.64 -10.73
N VAL A 119 -17.54 15.96 -11.84
CA VAL A 119 -18.01 16.25 -13.20
C VAL A 119 -19.53 16.12 -13.38
N ARG A 120 -20.29 15.67 -12.42
CA ARG A 120 -21.76 15.70 -12.52
C ARG A 120 -22.35 17.09 -12.29
N VAL A 121 -21.52 18.06 -12.06
CA VAL A 121 -21.90 19.46 -11.96
C VAL A 121 -21.37 20.12 -13.22
N ASP A 122 -22.15 20.92 -13.90
CA ASP A 122 -21.76 21.76 -15.06
C ASP A 122 -20.75 22.86 -14.65
N ILE A 123 -19.72 22.46 -13.92
CA ILE A 123 -18.69 23.32 -13.37
C ILE A 123 -17.38 22.98 -14.08
N PRO A 124 -16.66 23.98 -14.60
CA PRO A 124 -15.34 23.78 -15.14
C PRO A 124 -14.41 23.15 -14.10
N MET A 125 -13.71 22.09 -14.51
CA MET A 125 -12.72 21.40 -13.66
C MET A 125 -11.32 21.83 -14.05
N SER A 126 -10.47 22.06 -13.07
CA SER A 126 -9.04 22.36 -13.29
C SER A 126 -8.29 21.13 -13.79
N GLN A 127 -7.10 21.33 -14.36
CA GLN A 127 -6.13 20.26 -14.57
C GLN A 127 -5.30 19.96 -13.31
N VAL A 128 -5.45 20.79 -12.28
CA VAL A 128 -4.79 20.66 -10.99
C VAL A 128 -5.45 19.55 -10.19
N LYS A 129 -4.63 18.69 -9.64
CA LYS A 129 -5.08 17.60 -8.78
C LYS A 129 -5.16 18.07 -7.34
N LEU A 130 -6.08 17.51 -6.57
CA LEU A 130 -6.26 17.87 -5.17
C LEU A 130 -5.00 17.65 -4.33
N SER A 131 -4.12 16.70 -4.71
CA SER A 131 -2.81 16.50 -4.07
C SER A 131 -1.82 17.66 -4.27
N GLU A 132 -2.03 18.50 -5.27
CA GLU A 132 -1.19 19.66 -5.57
C GLU A 132 -1.63 20.90 -4.78
N GLU A 133 -2.90 20.94 -4.37
CA GLU A 133 -3.48 22.04 -3.58
C GLU A 133 -3.26 21.86 -2.07
N GLY A 134 -3.06 20.62 -1.58
CA GLY A 134 -2.83 20.41 -0.15
C GLY A 134 -2.92 18.97 0.32
N THR A 135 -2.99 18.78 1.62
CA THR A 135 -3.19 17.46 2.23
C THR A 135 -4.65 17.03 2.12
N THR A 136 -4.88 15.99 1.35
CA THR A 136 -6.21 15.36 1.21
C THR A 136 -6.14 13.88 1.59
N THR A 137 -7.26 13.14 1.54
CA THR A 137 -7.17 11.68 1.59
C THR A 137 -6.44 11.18 0.35
N TRP A 138 -5.79 10.07 0.51
CA TRP A 138 -5.02 9.42 -0.53
C TRP A 138 -5.87 9.01 -1.73
N SER A 139 -7.11 8.65 -1.48
CA SER A 139 -8.09 8.27 -2.47
C SER A 139 -8.52 9.42 -3.39
N LEU A 140 -8.48 10.64 -2.87
CA LEU A 140 -8.82 11.85 -3.62
C LEU A 140 -7.60 12.60 -4.16
N ASP A 141 -6.38 12.14 -3.88
CA ASP A 141 -5.12 12.76 -4.37
C ASP A 141 -5.11 12.99 -5.88
N GLN A 142 -5.83 12.18 -6.64
CA GLN A 142 -5.93 12.27 -8.10
C GLN A 142 -7.22 12.93 -8.60
N ALA A 143 -8.13 13.32 -7.69
CA ALA A 143 -9.35 14.01 -8.07
C ALA A 143 -9.05 15.42 -8.59
N GLN A 144 -9.73 15.82 -9.64
CA GLN A 144 -9.64 17.18 -10.15
C GLN A 144 -10.44 18.13 -9.27
N VAL A 145 -9.89 19.31 -9.01
CA VAL A 145 -10.52 20.35 -8.21
C VAL A 145 -11.47 21.16 -9.11
N PRO A 146 -12.69 21.54 -8.68
CA PRO A 146 -13.52 22.47 -9.40
C PRO A 146 -12.85 23.84 -9.50
N LEU A 147 -13.25 24.64 -10.48
CA LEU A 147 -12.74 26.00 -10.69
C LEU A 147 -13.73 27.02 -10.15
N SER A 148 -13.24 28.02 -9.41
CA SER A 148 -13.99 29.24 -9.13
C SER A 148 -14.14 30.07 -10.40
N ALA A 149 -15.28 30.74 -10.55
CA ALA A 149 -15.53 31.67 -11.65
C ALA A 149 -15.27 33.10 -11.19
N PRO A 150 -14.16 33.76 -11.63
CA PRO A 150 -13.95 35.15 -11.30
C PRO A 150 -15.10 36.02 -11.81
N PRO A 151 -15.70 36.88 -10.97
CA PRO A 151 -16.73 37.83 -11.44
C PRO A 151 -16.16 38.74 -12.52
N ALA A 152 -17.01 39.19 -13.44
CA ALA A 152 -16.64 40.09 -14.56
C ALA A 152 -16.27 41.51 -14.11
N THR A 153 -15.94 41.71 -12.84
CA THR A 153 -15.51 42.96 -12.24
C THR A 153 -14.01 43.20 -12.42
N ALA A 154 -13.57 44.44 -12.51
CA ALA A 154 -12.18 44.81 -12.76
C ALA A 154 -11.18 44.32 -11.66
N ALA A 155 -11.65 44.03 -10.45
CA ALA A 155 -10.86 43.51 -9.33
C ALA A 155 -11.72 42.61 -8.43
N PRO A 156 -11.91 41.34 -8.78
CA PRO A 156 -12.65 40.42 -7.97
C PRO A 156 -11.92 40.15 -6.64
N VAL A 157 -12.61 40.37 -5.52
CA VAL A 157 -12.07 40.14 -4.17
C VAL A 157 -12.59 38.80 -3.67
N PRO A 158 -11.71 37.83 -3.33
CA PRO A 158 -12.11 36.60 -2.69
C PRO A 158 -12.76 36.85 -1.30
N ILE A 159 -13.65 35.96 -0.87
CA ILE A 159 -14.14 35.96 0.52
C ILE A 159 -13.00 35.68 1.48
N GLY A 160 -13.14 36.12 2.73
CA GLY A 160 -12.18 35.82 3.77
C GLY A 160 -12.20 34.35 4.19
N ILE A 161 -11.11 33.91 4.81
CA ILE A 161 -11.04 32.55 5.38
C ILE A 161 -12.11 32.35 6.48
N ASP A 162 -12.44 33.38 7.25
CA ASP A 162 -13.45 33.32 8.28
C ASP A 162 -14.84 33.08 7.68
N ASP A 163 -15.15 33.72 6.54
CA ASP A 163 -16.40 33.48 5.82
C ASP A 163 -16.48 32.07 5.25
N ALA A 164 -15.36 31.57 4.71
CA ALA A 164 -15.27 30.19 4.23
C ALA A 164 -15.45 29.17 5.35
N VAL A 165 -14.84 29.42 6.52
CA VAL A 165 -15.01 28.57 7.72
C VAL A 165 -16.45 28.60 8.20
N ALA A 166 -17.07 29.79 8.27
CA ALA A 166 -18.48 29.92 8.64
C ALA A 166 -19.42 29.15 7.69
N GLU A 167 -19.08 29.11 6.40
CA GLU A 167 -19.85 28.34 5.43
C GLU A 167 -19.64 26.82 5.59
N PHE A 168 -18.41 26.35 5.85
CA PHE A 168 -18.15 24.94 6.16
C PHE A 168 -18.89 24.50 7.42
N ASP A 169 -18.90 25.34 8.46
CA ASP A 169 -19.65 25.07 9.69
C ASP A 169 -21.17 25.05 9.43
N ARG A 170 -21.70 25.97 8.62
CA ARG A 170 -23.10 26.00 8.20
C ARG A 170 -23.51 24.76 7.42
N LEU A 171 -22.61 24.25 6.59
CA LEU A 171 -22.79 22.99 5.84
C LEU A 171 -22.66 21.76 6.73
N GLY A 172 -22.27 21.92 8.00
CA GLY A 172 -22.15 20.84 8.98
C GLY A 172 -20.96 19.93 8.74
N LEU A 173 -19.82 20.44 8.27
CA LEU A 173 -18.58 19.67 8.27
C LEU A 173 -18.25 19.25 9.71
N HIS A 174 -17.87 17.98 9.89
CA HIS A 174 -17.49 17.47 11.20
C HIS A 174 -16.28 18.24 11.76
N ALA A 175 -16.35 18.63 13.02
CA ALA A 175 -15.30 19.40 13.70
C ALA A 175 -13.91 18.74 13.55
N GLY A 176 -12.89 19.55 13.32
CA GLY A 176 -11.53 19.09 13.06
C GLY A 176 -11.20 18.94 11.58
N TYR A 177 -12.03 19.48 10.70
CA TYR A 177 -11.72 19.57 9.28
C TYR A 177 -10.51 20.49 9.02
N ALA A 178 -9.79 20.20 7.93
CA ALA A 178 -8.74 21.05 7.39
C ALA A 178 -9.30 21.96 6.31
N VAL A 179 -8.80 23.19 6.23
CA VAL A 179 -9.13 24.13 5.15
C VAL A 179 -7.89 24.42 4.31
N ASN A 180 -7.99 24.16 3.00
CA ASN A 180 -7.00 24.62 2.02
C ASN A 180 -7.46 25.94 1.43
N ILE A 181 -6.54 26.89 1.34
CA ILE A 181 -6.77 28.24 0.84
C ILE A 181 -6.65 28.22 -0.69
N PRO A 182 -7.49 28.97 -1.44
CA PRO A 182 -7.42 29.07 -2.89
C PRO A 182 -6.03 29.53 -3.39
N SER A 183 -5.57 28.95 -4.49
CA SER A 183 -4.38 29.37 -5.20
C SER A 183 -4.76 29.98 -6.55
N GLY A 184 -4.43 31.22 -6.77
CA GLY A 184 -4.71 31.94 -8.00
C GLY A 184 -6.20 32.31 -8.21
N PRO A 185 -6.54 32.90 -9.36
CA PRO A 185 -7.87 33.48 -9.60
C PRO A 185 -9.00 32.46 -9.77
N THR A 186 -8.66 31.23 -10.07
CA THR A 186 -9.65 30.13 -10.26
C THR A 186 -9.61 29.08 -9.16
N GLY A 187 -8.78 29.29 -8.10
CA GLY A 187 -8.69 28.40 -6.94
C GLY A 187 -10.00 28.32 -6.17
N VAL A 188 -10.12 27.33 -5.29
CA VAL A 188 -11.30 27.12 -4.43
C VAL A 188 -10.87 26.96 -2.97
N TYR A 189 -11.73 27.32 -2.04
CA TYR A 189 -11.58 26.85 -0.66
C TYR A 189 -11.98 25.40 -0.59
N THR A 190 -11.14 24.56 0.02
CA THR A 190 -11.43 23.14 0.21
C THR A 190 -11.48 22.82 1.70
N GLY A 191 -12.66 22.44 2.19
CA GLY A 191 -12.84 21.87 3.52
C GLY A 191 -12.84 20.36 3.44
N SER A 192 -11.99 19.68 4.22
CA SER A 192 -11.91 18.23 4.21
C SER A 192 -11.77 17.64 5.61
N VAL A 193 -12.50 16.56 5.87
CA VAL A 193 -12.46 15.85 7.14
C VAL A 193 -12.44 14.34 6.93
N TYR A 194 -11.55 13.68 7.68
CA TYR A 194 -11.30 12.25 7.60
C TYR A 194 -11.27 11.63 9.00
N PRO A 195 -12.42 11.57 9.68
CA PRO A 195 -12.53 10.96 10.98
C PRO A 195 -12.45 9.44 10.92
N ASN A 196 -12.26 8.79 12.07
CA ASN A 196 -12.26 7.33 12.15
C ASN A 196 -13.60 6.71 11.72
N ASP A 197 -14.70 7.44 11.92
CA ASP A 197 -16.02 7.08 11.39
C ASP A 197 -16.14 7.54 9.93
N LEU A 198 -16.10 6.59 9.03
CA LEU A 198 -16.17 6.85 7.58
C LEU A 198 -17.47 7.57 7.17
N ALA A 199 -18.58 7.37 7.91
CA ALA A 199 -19.84 8.04 7.58
C ALA A 199 -19.74 9.57 7.69
N GLN A 200 -18.78 10.06 8.46
CA GLN A 200 -18.53 11.50 8.66
C GLN A 200 -17.45 12.05 7.73
N GLN A 201 -16.85 11.19 6.87
CA GLN A 201 -15.88 11.62 5.88
C GLN A 201 -16.56 12.48 4.82
N ARG A 202 -16.03 13.68 4.57
CA ARG A 202 -16.61 14.65 3.65
C ARG A 202 -15.55 15.60 3.12
N VAL A 203 -15.71 16.01 1.86
CA VAL A 203 -14.92 17.04 1.19
C VAL A 203 -15.88 18.01 0.54
N VAL A 204 -15.68 19.30 0.80
CA VAL A 204 -16.49 20.38 0.21
C VAL A 204 -15.54 21.39 -0.43
N HIS A 205 -15.84 21.78 -1.65
CA HIS A 205 -15.16 22.86 -2.35
C HIS A 205 -16.09 24.05 -2.46
N LEU A 206 -15.62 25.24 -2.06
CA LEU A 206 -16.38 26.50 -2.18
C LEU A 206 -15.73 27.39 -3.23
N ASP A 207 -16.57 28.08 -4.01
CA ASP A 207 -16.14 29.17 -4.85
C ASP A 207 -15.50 30.29 -4.01
N GLN A 208 -14.29 30.71 -4.39
CA GLN A 208 -13.54 31.69 -3.59
C GLN A 208 -14.15 33.09 -3.56
N TYR A 209 -15.04 33.43 -4.48
CA TYR A 209 -15.64 34.77 -4.58
C TYR A 209 -17.04 34.84 -3.96
N THR A 210 -17.80 33.77 -4.08
CA THR A 210 -19.20 33.74 -3.65
C THR A 210 -19.42 32.95 -2.35
N GLY A 211 -18.47 32.07 -1.97
CA GLY A 211 -18.65 31.11 -0.89
C GLY A 211 -19.63 29.97 -1.23
N ALA A 212 -20.18 29.94 -2.42
CA ALA A 212 -21.13 28.91 -2.81
C ALA A 212 -20.44 27.53 -2.91
N PRO A 213 -21.08 26.45 -2.44
CA PRO A 213 -20.54 25.11 -2.60
C PRO A 213 -20.56 24.69 -4.08
N LEU A 214 -19.38 24.41 -4.63
CA LEU A 214 -19.19 23.91 -6.00
C LEU A 214 -19.26 22.39 -6.03
N LEU A 215 -18.78 21.74 -4.99
CA LEU A 215 -18.80 20.30 -4.83
C LEU A 215 -18.92 19.97 -3.35
N ASP A 216 -19.76 19.01 -3.05
CA ASP A 216 -19.97 18.46 -1.71
C ASP A 216 -20.01 16.94 -1.83
N MET A 217 -19.02 16.26 -1.27
CA MET A 217 -18.79 14.83 -1.42
C MET A 217 -18.61 14.16 -0.08
N SER A 218 -19.41 13.15 0.19
CA SER A 218 -19.35 12.33 1.40
C SER A 218 -19.02 10.87 1.07
N TYR A 219 -18.68 10.09 2.08
CA TYR A 219 -18.48 8.65 1.92
C TYR A 219 -19.70 7.93 1.32
N ALA A 220 -20.92 8.44 1.58
CA ALA A 220 -22.15 7.87 1.03
C ALA A 220 -22.24 8.00 -0.50
N ASP A 221 -21.55 8.98 -1.09
CA ASP A 221 -21.54 9.23 -2.53
C ASP A 221 -20.55 8.32 -3.27
N TYR A 222 -19.66 7.63 -2.55
CA TYR A 222 -18.67 6.77 -3.18
C TYR A 222 -19.31 5.48 -3.74
N GLY A 223 -18.83 5.06 -4.89
CA GLY A 223 -19.19 3.77 -5.48
C GLY A 223 -18.62 2.58 -4.69
N PRO A 224 -18.97 1.33 -5.06
CA PRO A 224 -18.53 0.14 -4.35
C PRO A 224 -17.02 0.02 -4.18
N LEU A 225 -16.24 0.33 -5.23
CA LEU A 225 -14.78 0.31 -5.18
C LEU A 225 -14.24 1.39 -4.23
N GLY A 226 -14.77 2.63 -4.32
CA GLY A 226 -14.34 3.72 -3.44
C GLY A 226 -14.61 3.40 -1.97
N ARG A 227 -15.80 2.90 -1.64
CA ARG A 227 -16.13 2.46 -0.27
C ARG A 227 -15.23 1.35 0.22
N TRP A 228 -14.90 0.37 -0.65
CA TRP A 228 -13.99 -0.71 -0.29
C TRP A 228 -12.56 -0.20 -0.04
N LEU A 229 -12.08 0.74 -0.85
CA LEU A 229 -10.76 1.35 -0.69
C LEU A 229 -10.66 2.10 0.64
N GLU A 230 -11.65 2.96 0.96
CA GLU A 230 -11.68 3.71 2.22
C GLU A 230 -11.82 2.79 3.43
N PHE A 231 -12.72 1.81 3.37
CA PHE A 231 -12.86 0.82 4.44
C PHE A 231 -11.59 0.01 4.64
N GLY A 232 -10.99 -0.47 3.54
CA GLY A 232 -9.77 -1.26 3.58
C GLY A 232 -8.60 -0.49 4.21
N ILE A 233 -8.39 0.77 3.82
CA ILE A 233 -7.31 1.58 4.41
C ILE A 233 -7.60 1.96 5.86
N ASN A 234 -8.87 2.18 6.23
CA ASN A 234 -9.26 2.50 7.60
C ASN A 234 -8.99 1.32 8.55
N VAL A 235 -9.28 0.08 8.10
CA VAL A 235 -8.89 -1.14 8.82
C VAL A 235 -7.36 -1.30 8.85
N HIS A 236 -6.67 -1.07 7.73
CA HIS A 236 -5.21 -1.15 7.64
C HIS A 236 -4.49 -0.19 8.60
N MET A 237 -5.05 0.99 8.80
CA MET A 237 -4.52 1.99 9.74
C MET A 237 -4.93 1.74 11.20
N GLY A 238 -5.73 0.72 11.48
CA GLY A 238 -6.18 0.41 12.83
C GLY A 238 -7.26 1.35 13.37
N GLN A 239 -8.03 2.01 12.49
CA GLN A 239 -9.02 3.03 12.86
C GLN A 239 -10.44 2.50 12.93
N GLN A 240 -10.82 1.58 12.01
CA GLN A 240 -12.21 1.16 11.81
C GLN A 240 -12.88 0.56 13.07
N PHE A 241 -12.16 -0.27 13.81
CA PHE A 241 -12.68 -0.96 14.99
C PHE A 241 -11.94 -0.54 16.28
N GLY A 242 -11.31 0.63 16.29
CA GLY A 242 -10.62 1.20 17.44
C GLY A 242 -9.53 0.28 18.02
N LEU A 243 -9.50 0.14 19.34
CA LEU A 243 -8.46 -0.61 20.06
C LEU A 243 -8.34 -2.08 19.61
N LEU A 244 -9.46 -2.74 19.32
CA LEU A 244 -9.46 -4.13 18.87
C LEU A 244 -8.70 -4.27 17.54
N ASN A 245 -8.94 -3.37 16.60
CA ASN A 245 -8.23 -3.33 15.32
C ASN A 245 -6.72 -3.10 15.52
N GLN A 246 -6.35 -2.19 16.42
CA GLN A 246 -4.95 -1.89 16.73
C GLN A 246 -4.23 -3.08 17.35
N LEU A 247 -4.85 -3.76 18.32
CA LEU A 247 -4.28 -4.95 18.94
C LEU A 247 -4.14 -6.11 17.95
N LEU A 248 -5.12 -6.29 17.06
CA LEU A 248 -5.05 -7.30 16.00
C LEU A 248 -3.87 -7.01 15.05
N LEU A 249 -3.72 -5.77 14.59
CA LEU A 249 -2.62 -5.38 13.72
C LEU A 249 -1.26 -5.52 14.42
N LEU A 250 -1.17 -5.18 15.70
CA LEU A 250 0.02 -5.38 16.50
C LEU A 250 0.40 -6.88 16.56
N ALA A 251 -0.57 -7.75 16.81
CA ALA A 251 -0.35 -9.19 16.81
C ALA A 251 0.11 -9.71 15.43
N VAL A 252 -0.47 -9.20 14.34
CA VAL A 252 -0.04 -9.51 12.96
C VAL A 252 1.39 -9.03 12.70
N CYS A 253 1.77 -7.84 13.15
CA CYS A 253 3.14 -7.33 13.01
C CYS A 253 4.15 -8.19 13.77
N ILE A 254 3.85 -8.56 15.02
CA ILE A 254 4.70 -9.47 15.83
C ILE A 254 4.81 -10.84 15.13
N GLY A 255 3.71 -11.36 14.63
CA GLY A 255 3.68 -12.60 13.87
C GLY A 255 4.52 -12.56 12.59
N ASN A 256 4.51 -11.43 11.86
CA ASN A 256 5.37 -11.23 10.68
C ASN A 256 6.86 -11.26 11.04
N VAL A 257 7.24 -10.63 12.16
CA VAL A 257 8.63 -10.73 12.67
C VAL A 257 8.97 -12.20 12.99
N ALA A 258 8.08 -12.93 13.64
CA ALA A 258 8.27 -14.34 13.95
C ALA A 258 8.37 -15.21 12.68
N LEU A 259 7.59 -14.91 11.63
CA LEU A 259 7.72 -15.56 10.31
C LEU A 259 9.09 -15.30 9.68
N ALA A 260 9.57 -14.07 9.69
CA ALA A 260 10.89 -13.72 9.16
C ALA A 260 12.01 -14.42 9.93
N VAL A 261 11.96 -14.42 11.26
CA VAL A 261 12.92 -15.09 12.12
C VAL A 261 12.94 -16.60 11.88
N SER A 262 11.75 -17.24 11.84
CA SER A 262 11.64 -18.68 11.59
C SER A 262 12.17 -19.07 10.21
N ALA A 263 11.92 -18.25 9.18
CA ALA A 263 12.48 -18.44 7.84
C ALA A 263 14.02 -18.37 7.85
N GLY A 264 14.58 -17.36 8.52
CA GLY A 264 16.04 -17.20 8.69
C GLY A 264 16.68 -18.39 9.41
N ILE A 265 16.06 -18.88 10.48
CA ILE A 265 16.55 -20.06 11.22
C ILE A 265 16.48 -21.33 10.35
N MET A 266 15.38 -21.51 9.59
CA MET A 266 15.25 -22.64 8.67
C MET A 266 16.32 -22.61 7.59
N TRP A 267 16.56 -21.46 7.00
CA TRP A 267 17.63 -21.26 6.01
C TRP A 267 19.00 -21.55 6.61
N TRP A 268 19.31 -21.00 7.80
CA TRP A 268 20.58 -21.22 8.49
C TRP A 268 20.84 -22.71 8.76
N LYS A 269 19.80 -23.43 9.23
CA LYS A 269 19.90 -24.87 9.50
C LYS A 269 19.98 -25.75 8.23
N ARG A 270 19.65 -25.22 7.06
CA ARG A 270 19.65 -25.95 5.76
C ARG A 270 20.86 -25.62 4.89
N ARG A 271 21.57 -24.55 5.18
CA ARG A 271 22.72 -24.15 4.38
C ARG A 271 23.82 -25.22 4.40
N PRO A 272 24.57 -25.43 3.30
CA PRO A 272 25.72 -26.30 3.29
C PRO A 272 26.80 -25.80 4.29
N ALA A 273 27.49 -26.70 4.97
CA ALA A 273 28.52 -26.34 5.91
C ALA A 273 29.60 -25.46 5.27
N GLY A 274 29.94 -24.35 5.91
CA GLY A 274 30.97 -23.42 5.42
C GLY A 274 30.55 -22.54 4.22
N SER A 275 29.28 -22.55 3.77
CA SER A 275 28.80 -21.72 2.66
C SER A 275 27.51 -20.99 2.96
N MET A 276 27.31 -19.84 2.31
CA MET A 276 26.06 -19.09 2.26
C MET A 276 25.19 -19.53 1.08
N GLY A 277 25.44 -20.73 0.52
CA GLY A 277 24.80 -21.19 -0.70
C GLY A 277 23.32 -21.44 -0.64
N VAL A 278 22.68 -21.34 -1.79
CA VAL A 278 21.27 -21.68 -1.97
C VAL A 278 21.10 -23.20 -1.89
N PRO A 279 20.08 -23.70 -1.20
CA PRO A 279 19.78 -25.13 -1.19
C PRO A 279 19.49 -25.65 -2.62
N PRO A 280 19.78 -26.92 -2.91
CA PRO A 280 19.49 -27.50 -4.22
C PRO A 280 17.99 -27.44 -4.53
N LEU A 281 17.68 -27.33 -5.82
CA LEU A 281 16.30 -27.28 -6.31
C LEU A 281 15.52 -28.51 -5.82
N PRO A 282 14.22 -28.36 -5.51
CA PRO A 282 13.39 -29.50 -5.12
C PRO A 282 13.27 -30.48 -6.28
N GLY A 283 13.40 -31.78 -5.99
CA GLY A 283 13.32 -32.84 -7.00
C GLY A 283 11.92 -33.05 -7.61
N GLN A 284 10.90 -32.41 -7.04
CA GLN A 284 9.49 -32.52 -7.51
C GLN A 284 9.21 -31.50 -8.61
N ARG A 285 9.33 -31.92 -9.87
CA ARG A 285 9.10 -31.07 -11.04
C ARG A 285 7.73 -30.37 -11.06
N GLY A 286 6.66 -31.06 -10.63
CA GLY A 286 5.31 -30.50 -10.58
C GLY A 286 5.17 -29.35 -9.57
N ALA A 287 5.75 -29.49 -8.38
CA ALA A 287 5.74 -28.42 -7.38
C ALA A 287 6.52 -27.19 -7.87
N PHE A 288 7.64 -27.40 -8.55
CA PHE A 288 8.44 -26.31 -9.12
C PHE A 288 7.67 -25.58 -10.23
N ALA A 289 7.01 -26.32 -11.13
CA ALA A 289 6.19 -25.73 -12.19
C ALA A 289 5.05 -24.87 -11.62
N GLY A 290 4.35 -25.34 -10.58
CA GLY A 290 3.30 -24.55 -9.93
C GLY A 290 3.81 -23.25 -9.31
N ILE A 291 4.98 -23.27 -8.68
CA ILE A 291 5.63 -22.04 -8.18
C ILE A 291 5.92 -21.07 -9.32
N LEU A 292 6.50 -21.55 -10.44
CA LEU A 292 6.81 -20.71 -11.60
C LEU A 292 5.54 -20.07 -12.18
N VAL A 293 4.43 -20.80 -12.24
CA VAL A 293 3.14 -20.28 -12.70
C VAL A 293 2.66 -19.16 -11.77
N ILE A 294 2.70 -19.35 -10.44
CA ILE A 294 2.30 -18.33 -9.47
C ILE A 294 3.18 -17.07 -9.62
N LEU A 295 4.50 -17.25 -9.75
CA LEU A 295 5.42 -16.13 -9.92
C LEU A 295 5.23 -15.40 -11.25
N ALA A 296 4.95 -16.14 -12.34
CA ALA A 296 4.70 -15.55 -13.65
C ALA A 296 3.41 -14.73 -13.66
N ILE A 297 2.31 -15.31 -13.16
CA ILE A 297 1.03 -14.58 -13.04
C ILE A 297 1.19 -13.38 -12.13
N GLY A 298 1.81 -13.54 -10.96
CA GLY A 298 2.04 -12.44 -10.04
C GLY A 298 2.94 -11.34 -10.60
N GLY A 299 3.95 -11.70 -11.40
CA GLY A 299 4.80 -10.73 -12.08
C GLY A 299 4.07 -9.93 -13.17
N ILE A 300 3.04 -10.52 -13.81
CA ILE A 300 2.16 -9.81 -14.75
C ILE A 300 1.21 -8.89 -13.99
N VAL A 301 0.58 -9.39 -12.93
CA VAL A 301 -0.36 -8.62 -12.10
C VAL A 301 0.33 -7.46 -11.40
N PHE A 302 1.56 -7.65 -10.93
CA PHE A 302 2.38 -6.64 -10.25
C PHE A 302 3.64 -6.33 -11.07
N PRO A 303 3.59 -5.36 -12.01
CA PRO A 303 4.68 -5.13 -12.98
C PRO A 303 6.05 -4.88 -12.34
N LEU A 304 6.11 -4.12 -11.24
CA LEU A 304 7.37 -3.89 -10.54
C LEU A 304 7.93 -5.15 -9.90
N VAL A 305 7.06 -6.05 -9.42
CA VAL A 305 7.49 -7.37 -8.92
C VAL A 305 8.02 -8.22 -10.07
N GLY A 306 7.34 -8.22 -11.22
CA GLY A 306 7.80 -8.90 -12.41
C GLY A 306 9.19 -8.44 -12.85
N ALA A 307 9.41 -7.12 -12.91
CA ALA A 307 10.70 -6.52 -13.21
C ALA A 307 11.78 -6.93 -12.18
N ALA A 308 11.44 -6.92 -10.89
CA ALA A 308 12.35 -7.34 -9.83
C ALA A 308 12.73 -8.83 -9.95
N LEU A 309 11.76 -9.72 -10.20
CA LEU A 309 12.01 -11.14 -10.39
C LEU A 309 12.91 -11.43 -11.61
N VAL A 310 12.66 -10.75 -12.74
CA VAL A 310 13.51 -10.86 -13.95
C VAL A 310 14.92 -10.35 -13.68
N THR A 311 15.05 -9.22 -12.97
CA THR A 311 16.35 -8.66 -12.59
C THR A 311 17.12 -9.62 -11.68
N MET A 312 16.46 -10.18 -10.65
CA MET A 312 17.07 -11.17 -9.76
C MET A 312 17.56 -12.41 -10.54
N LEU A 313 16.75 -12.92 -11.46
CA LEU A 313 17.10 -14.06 -12.30
C LEU A 313 18.31 -13.75 -13.21
N ALA A 314 18.31 -12.58 -13.84
CA ALA A 314 19.42 -12.13 -14.69
C ALA A 314 20.73 -12.00 -13.89
N MET A 315 20.64 -11.42 -12.70
CA MET A 315 21.80 -11.30 -11.79
C MET A 315 22.32 -12.68 -11.34
N ASP A 316 21.43 -13.60 -10.99
CA ASP A 316 21.83 -14.97 -10.61
C ASP A 316 22.58 -15.68 -11.76
N ILE A 317 22.02 -15.63 -12.97
CA ILE A 317 22.66 -16.20 -14.16
C ILE A 317 24.04 -15.57 -14.39
N LEU A 318 24.16 -14.26 -14.26
CA LEU A 318 25.42 -13.53 -14.43
C LEU A 318 26.45 -13.96 -13.40
N VAL A 319 26.09 -13.99 -12.12
CA VAL A 319 26.98 -14.41 -11.01
C VAL A 319 27.44 -15.85 -11.22
N VAL A 320 26.53 -16.76 -11.58
CA VAL A 320 26.87 -18.16 -11.84
C VAL A 320 27.84 -18.29 -13.04
N ARG A 321 27.61 -17.55 -14.12
CA ARG A 321 28.51 -17.55 -15.29
C ARG A 321 29.90 -17.00 -14.94
N LEU A 322 29.97 -15.87 -14.24
CA LEU A 322 31.22 -15.25 -13.83
C LEU A 322 32.03 -16.16 -12.88
N THR A 323 31.38 -16.76 -11.91
CA THR A 323 32.06 -17.69 -10.96
C THR A 323 32.58 -18.94 -11.67
N ARG A 324 31.83 -19.49 -12.63
CA ARG A 324 32.30 -20.61 -13.46
C ARG A 324 33.51 -20.21 -14.35
N ALA A 325 33.48 -19.03 -14.93
CA ALA A 325 34.59 -18.51 -15.75
C ALA A 325 35.87 -18.31 -14.94
N MET A 326 35.73 -17.72 -13.72
CA MET A 326 36.88 -17.54 -12.82
C MET A 326 37.46 -18.87 -12.32
N ARG A 327 36.62 -19.86 -12.03
CA ARG A 327 37.11 -21.21 -11.66
C ARG A 327 37.88 -21.87 -12.82
N ARG A 328 37.38 -21.78 -14.06
CA ARG A 328 38.06 -22.31 -15.25
C ARG A 328 39.44 -21.67 -15.45
N ARG A 329 39.59 -20.35 -15.27
CA ARG A 329 40.88 -19.66 -15.39
C ARG A 329 41.89 -20.10 -14.34
N ARG A 330 41.42 -20.44 -13.12
CA ARG A 330 42.32 -20.94 -12.03
C ARG A 330 42.78 -22.40 -12.23
N THR A 331 42.05 -23.20 -12.99
CA THR A 331 42.34 -24.60 -13.23
C THR A 331 43.06 -24.82 -14.55
N SER A 332 43.27 -23.80 -15.39
CA SER A 332 44.07 -23.88 -16.62
C SER A 332 45.56 -23.85 -16.22
N PRO A 333 46.35 -24.94 -16.45
CA PRO A 333 47.80 -24.91 -16.20
C PRO A 333 48.40 -23.82 -17.10
N SER A 334 49.29 -22.99 -16.52
CA SER A 334 50.18 -22.13 -17.33
C SER A 334 50.96 -23.01 -18.29
N ALA A 335 50.69 -22.93 -19.58
CA ALA A 335 51.57 -23.50 -20.61
C ALA A 335 52.87 -22.69 -20.54
N THR A 336 53.86 -23.26 -19.83
CA THR A 336 55.26 -22.87 -19.93
C THR A 336 55.92 -23.75 -20.96
#